data_e2e557b14ff45753499455d633ae5f6c
#
_entry.id   e2e557b14ff45753499455d633ae5f6c
#
_cell.length_a   1.000
_cell.length_b   1.000
_cell.length_c   1.000
_cell.angle_alpha   90.00
_cell.angle_beta   90.00
_cell.angle_gamma   90.00
#
_symmetry.space_group_name_H-M   'P 1'
#
loop_
_entity.id
_entity.type
_entity.pdbx_description
1 polymer ?
#
loop_
_entity_poly.entity_id
_entity_poly.type
_entity_poly.pdbx_seq_one_letter_code
_entity_poly.pdbx_strand_id
1 'polypeptide(L)'
;MKNLKDKLKTGKAVKGLFLQSGCSAIAELAGGCGYDFAVIDGEHGQCDERAIFDQIARLEKYATTAIVRIPAYRHEYVKRMLDYGADGILAPMIESPEQAREYARSMRYPPRGTRGMTGIFRAADYNNDFQNYYAEADATLLCAAQIESAKGVENVDAIASVDGIDLLFIGHSDLSIDYGCYKQFSDPRIIEAERRIIAAAKRLGKFIGMVLRPNMNMDEYVALGVNFICIGTDLAIIQKAFANSL
;
A
#
# COMPACT_ATOMS: atom_id res chain seq x y z
N MET A 1 16.45 2.50 -6.91
CA MET A 1 15.21 2.26 -6.14
C MET A 1 14.82 0.79 -6.21
N LYS A 2 14.18 0.26 -5.17
CA LYS A 2 13.60 -1.10 -5.18
C LYS A 2 12.37 -1.07 -6.10
N ASN A 3 12.28 -1.97 -7.06
CA ASN A 3 11.18 -1.92 -8.02
C ASN A 3 10.16 -3.04 -7.79
N LEU A 4 9.24 -2.82 -6.84
CA LEU A 4 8.14 -3.73 -6.55
C LEU A 4 7.18 -3.86 -7.74
N LYS A 5 7.01 -2.77 -8.52
CA LYS A 5 6.16 -2.79 -9.72
C LYS A 5 6.67 -3.80 -10.75
N ASP A 6 7.99 -3.94 -10.91
CA ASP A 6 8.54 -4.93 -11.84
C ASP A 6 8.33 -6.36 -11.35
N LYS A 7 8.43 -6.61 -10.03
CA LYS A 7 8.03 -7.91 -9.48
C LYS A 7 6.56 -8.22 -9.78
N LEU A 8 5.66 -7.27 -9.54
CA LEU A 8 4.23 -7.41 -9.79
C LEU A 8 3.92 -7.65 -11.28
N LYS A 9 4.63 -6.99 -12.20
CA LYS A 9 4.48 -7.19 -13.66
C LYS A 9 4.85 -8.61 -14.12
N THR A 10 5.64 -9.35 -13.36
CA THR A 10 5.96 -10.76 -13.70
C THR A 10 4.75 -11.69 -13.53
N GLY A 11 3.65 -11.20 -12.96
CA GLY A 11 2.46 -12.00 -12.63
C GLY A 11 2.61 -12.84 -11.35
N LYS A 12 3.76 -12.77 -10.67
CA LYS A 12 3.96 -13.45 -9.38
C LYS A 12 3.37 -12.62 -8.24
N ALA A 13 2.74 -13.31 -7.29
CA ALA A 13 2.27 -12.67 -6.08
C ALA A 13 3.46 -12.29 -5.18
N VAL A 14 3.41 -11.09 -4.62
CA VAL A 14 4.34 -10.58 -3.62
C VAL A 14 3.73 -10.66 -2.23
N LYS A 15 4.57 -10.94 -1.22
CA LYS A 15 4.17 -11.12 0.18
C LYS A 15 4.72 -10.01 1.04
N GLY A 16 3.87 -9.46 1.90
CA GLY A 16 4.27 -8.46 2.87
C GLY A 16 3.42 -8.47 4.12
N LEU A 17 3.60 -7.49 4.97
CA LEU A 17 2.85 -7.33 6.21
C LEU A 17 2.63 -5.84 6.50
N PHE A 18 1.68 -5.56 7.40
CA PHE A 18 1.55 -4.23 7.99
C PHE A 18 2.46 -4.09 9.21
N LEU A 19 3.14 -2.95 9.33
CA LEU A 19 3.93 -2.54 10.49
C LEU A 19 3.14 -1.49 11.26
N GLN A 20 2.52 -1.92 12.36
CA GLN A 20 1.63 -1.10 13.19
C GLN A 20 2.25 -0.67 14.52
N SER A 21 3.30 -1.37 14.95
CA SER A 21 3.93 -1.12 16.26
C SER A 21 4.70 0.20 16.36
N GLY A 22 5.06 0.82 15.23
CA GLY A 22 5.96 1.98 15.21
C GLY A 22 7.42 1.65 15.58
N CYS A 23 7.74 0.37 15.81
CA CYS A 23 9.06 -0.05 16.26
C CYS A 23 10.02 -0.29 15.09
N SER A 24 11.07 0.50 14.99
CA SER A 24 12.06 0.38 13.91
C SER A 24 12.85 -0.94 13.96
N ALA A 25 13.03 -1.54 15.14
CA ALA A 25 13.66 -2.85 15.26
C ALA A 25 12.81 -3.97 14.68
N ILE A 26 11.48 -3.90 14.83
CA ILE A 26 10.55 -4.85 14.21
C ILE A 26 10.56 -4.70 12.69
N ALA A 27 10.61 -3.46 12.17
CA ALA A 27 10.77 -3.22 10.74
C ALA A 27 12.07 -3.84 10.20
N GLU A 28 13.16 -3.69 10.93
CA GLU A 28 14.45 -4.30 10.57
C GLU A 28 14.39 -5.83 10.55
N LEU A 29 13.77 -6.45 11.56
CA LEU A 29 13.55 -7.91 11.60
C LEU A 29 12.69 -8.37 10.42
N ALA A 30 11.60 -7.68 10.13
CA ALA A 30 10.74 -7.99 8.98
C ALA A 30 11.52 -7.94 7.66
N GLY A 31 12.37 -6.90 7.48
CA GLY A 31 13.26 -6.80 6.32
C GLY A 31 14.20 -8.01 6.18
N GLY A 32 14.78 -8.45 7.31
CA GLY A 32 15.66 -9.62 7.36
C GLY A 32 14.95 -10.96 7.09
N CYS A 33 13.65 -11.05 7.31
CA CYS A 33 12.84 -12.24 7.04
C CYS A 33 12.53 -12.45 5.54
N GLY A 34 12.85 -11.51 4.67
CA GLY A 34 12.71 -11.65 3.22
C GLY A 34 11.30 -11.38 2.67
N TYR A 35 10.51 -10.56 3.34
CA TYR A 35 9.27 -10.04 2.78
C TYR A 35 9.57 -9.17 1.54
N ASP A 36 8.70 -9.25 0.52
CA ASP A 36 8.83 -8.42 -0.67
C ASP A 36 8.53 -6.94 -0.36
N PHE A 37 7.59 -6.69 0.56
CA PHE A 37 7.23 -5.35 1.00
C PHE A 37 6.80 -5.32 2.47
N ALA A 38 6.80 -4.13 3.05
CA ALA A 38 6.17 -3.83 4.32
C ALA A 38 5.34 -2.56 4.17
N VAL A 39 4.10 -2.57 4.69
CA VAL A 39 3.22 -1.40 4.75
C VAL A 39 3.37 -0.78 6.13
N ILE A 40 4.07 0.35 6.22
CA ILE A 40 4.19 1.14 7.45
C ILE A 40 2.86 1.88 7.64
N ASP A 41 2.18 1.61 8.74
CA ASP A 41 0.80 2.02 8.95
C ASP A 41 0.69 3.34 9.69
N GLY A 42 0.60 4.43 8.94
CA GLY A 42 0.37 5.77 9.49
C GLY A 42 -1.09 6.09 9.80
N GLU A 43 -2.04 5.19 9.48
CA GLU A 43 -3.47 5.39 9.74
C GLU A 43 -3.90 4.79 11.08
N HIS A 44 -3.70 3.48 11.27
CA HIS A 44 -4.13 2.75 12.47
C HIS A 44 -2.96 2.26 13.34
N GLY A 45 -1.74 2.44 12.88
CA GLY A 45 -0.54 2.08 13.63
C GLY A 45 -0.14 3.13 14.67
N GLN A 46 0.78 2.75 15.55
CA GLN A 46 1.44 3.66 16.49
C GLN A 46 2.61 4.40 15.80
N CYS A 47 2.39 4.82 14.54
CA CYS A 47 3.42 5.35 13.66
C CYS A 47 3.23 6.85 13.47
N ASP A 48 3.85 7.66 14.30
CA ASP A 48 4.06 9.07 13.98
C ASP A 48 5.07 9.24 12.83
N GLU A 49 5.26 10.44 12.33
CA GLU A 49 6.16 10.70 11.22
C GLU A 49 7.62 10.30 11.50
N ARG A 50 8.07 10.40 12.74
CA ARG A 50 9.41 9.99 13.13
C ARG A 50 9.56 8.48 13.07
N ALA A 51 8.58 7.74 13.59
CA ALA A 51 8.55 6.29 13.52
C ALA A 51 8.49 5.79 12.08
N ILE A 52 7.71 6.45 11.22
CA ILE A 52 7.66 6.13 9.78
C ILE A 52 9.03 6.32 9.13
N PHE A 53 9.68 7.48 9.35
CA PHE A 53 11.01 7.76 8.84
C PHE A 53 12.03 6.71 9.28
N ASP A 54 12.07 6.39 10.58
CA ASP A 54 13.02 5.43 11.14
C ASP A 54 12.80 4.00 10.59
N GLN A 55 11.53 3.58 10.37
CA GLN A 55 11.20 2.29 9.76
C GLN A 55 11.62 2.22 8.29
N ILE A 56 11.36 3.28 7.50
CA ILE A 56 11.82 3.38 6.10
C ILE A 56 13.35 3.21 6.07
N ALA A 57 14.08 3.94 6.93
CA ALA A 57 15.53 3.88 6.99
C ALA A 57 16.06 2.48 7.33
N ARG A 58 15.36 1.74 8.21
CA ARG A 58 15.75 0.36 8.57
C ARG A 58 15.52 -0.63 7.44
N LEU A 59 14.45 -0.46 6.66
CA LEU A 59 14.13 -1.33 5.53
C LEU A 59 15.07 -1.12 4.32
N GLU A 60 15.77 0.00 4.24
CA GLU A 60 16.57 0.37 3.06
C GLU A 60 17.66 -0.64 2.71
N LYS A 61 18.32 -1.22 3.72
CA LYS A 61 19.39 -2.21 3.52
C LYS A 61 18.91 -3.58 3.03
N TYR A 62 17.59 -3.82 3.04
CA TYR A 62 17.00 -5.08 2.59
C TYR A 62 16.32 -4.93 1.23
N ALA A 63 15.99 -6.05 0.59
CA ALA A 63 15.21 -6.05 -0.65
C ALA A 63 13.71 -5.71 -0.42
N THR A 64 13.27 -5.63 0.84
CA THR A 64 11.90 -5.32 1.24
C THR A 64 11.54 -3.89 0.90
N THR A 65 10.48 -3.70 0.13
CA THR A 65 9.98 -2.39 -0.31
C THR A 65 9.17 -1.72 0.79
N ALA A 66 9.44 -0.45 1.09
CA ALA A 66 8.74 0.33 2.11
C ALA A 66 7.55 1.07 1.50
N ILE A 67 6.34 0.59 1.75
CA ILE A 67 5.09 1.28 1.40
C ILE A 67 4.57 1.99 2.64
N VAL A 68 4.07 3.21 2.52
CA VAL A 68 3.45 3.93 3.65
C VAL A 68 1.95 4.04 3.42
N ARG A 69 1.15 3.53 4.36
CA ARG A 69 -0.27 3.89 4.43
C ARG A 69 -0.38 5.21 5.17
N ILE A 70 -0.85 6.23 4.47
CA ILE A 70 -1.05 7.57 5.04
C ILE A 70 -2.36 7.64 5.83
N PRO A 71 -2.48 8.52 6.86
CA PRO A 71 -3.68 8.57 7.71
C PRO A 71 -4.93 9.05 6.96
N ALA A 72 -4.76 9.81 5.90
CA ALA A 72 -5.80 10.25 4.97
C ALA A 72 -5.15 10.76 3.70
N TYR A 73 -5.86 10.73 2.56
CA TYR A 73 -5.34 11.41 1.39
C TYR A 73 -5.25 12.91 1.65
N ARG A 74 -4.02 13.39 1.72
CA ARG A 74 -3.62 14.81 1.69
C ARG A 74 -2.31 14.91 0.93
N HIS A 75 -2.21 15.90 0.06
CA HIS A 75 -1.02 16.15 -0.77
C HIS A 75 0.27 16.25 0.08
N GLU A 76 0.18 16.88 1.25
CA GLU A 76 1.29 17.09 2.17
C GLU A 76 1.84 15.76 2.72
N TYR A 77 0.97 14.83 3.08
CA TYR A 77 1.41 13.50 3.54
C TYR A 77 2.11 12.73 2.42
N VAL A 78 1.52 12.71 1.23
CA VAL A 78 2.11 12.00 0.08
C VAL A 78 3.53 12.53 -0.19
N LYS A 79 3.68 13.85 -0.33
CA LYS A 79 4.98 14.46 -0.58
C LYS A 79 6.00 14.11 0.49
N ARG A 80 5.66 14.26 1.77
CA ARG A 80 6.58 14.02 2.89
C ARG A 80 7.04 12.57 2.98
N MET A 81 6.11 11.63 2.84
CA MET A 81 6.46 10.20 2.91
C MET A 81 7.38 9.80 1.74
N LEU A 82 7.14 10.33 0.55
CA LEU A 82 8.01 10.11 -0.61
C LEU A 82 9.39 10.75 -0.42
N ASP A 83 9.46 11.94 0.18
CA ASP A 83 10.72 12.60 0.48
C ASP A 83 11.53 11.88 1.58
N TYR A 84 10.84 11.17 2.50
CA TYR A 84 11.46 10.28 3.48
C TYR A 84 12.02 8.99 2.86
N GLY A 85 11.66 8.67 1.63
CA GLY A 85 12.15 7.50 0.90
C GLY A 85 11.18 6.32 0.89
N ALA A 86 9.88 6.56 1.06
CA ALA A 86 8.89 5.53 0.78
C ALA A 86 8.94 5.15 -0.71
N ASP A 87 8.90 3.85 -1.00
CA ASP A 87 8.85 3.29 -2.36
C ASP A 87 7.42 3.29 -2.94
N GLY A 88 6.43 3.69 -2.15
CA GLY A 88 5.03 3.82 -2.58
C GLY A 88 4.13 4.28 -1.44
N ILE A 89 2.93 4.67 -1.81
CA ILE A 89 1.90 5.14 -0.88
C ILE A 89 0.64 4.30 -1.06
N LEU A 90 0.03 3.92 0.05
CA LEU A 90 -1.33 3.37 0.13
C LEU A 90 -2.23 4.46 0.71
N ALA A 91 -3.12 5.01 -0.11
CA ALA A 91 -4.08 6.03 0.31
C ALA A 91 -5.41 5.38 0.69
N PRO A 92 -5.89 5.55 1.94
CA PRO A 92 -7.18 5.03 2.39
C PRO A 92 -8.35 5.83 1.82
N MET A 93 -9.54 5.25 1.86
CA MET A 93 -10.83 5.90 1.56
C MET A 93 -10.87 6.63 0.22
N ILE A 94 -10.34 6.01 -0.84
CA ILE A 94 -10.47 6.54 -2.21
C ILE A 94 -11.84 6.17 -2.76
N GLU A 95 -12.71 7.19 -2.88
CA GLU A 95 -14.13 7.02 -3.16
C GLU A 95 -14.60 7.62 -4.49
N SER A 96 -13.78 8.42 -5.15
CA SER A 96 -14.15 9.03 -6.43
C SER A 96 -12.97 9.10 -7.41
N PRO A 97 -13.24 9.17 -8.72
CA PRO A 97 -12.19 9.33 -9.73
C PRO A 97 -11.47 10.69 -9.61
N GLU A 98 -12.14 11.75 -9.10
CA GLU A 98 -11.53 13.05 -8.85
C GLU A 98 -10.47 12.95 -7.76
N GLN A 99 -10.83 12.34 -6.62
CA GLN A 99 -9.91 12.09 -5.51
C GLN A 99 -8.73 11.19 -5.96
N ALA A 100 -9.00 10.12 -6.70
CA ALA A 100 -7.97 9.26 -7.25
C ALA A 100 -7.02 10.01 -8.20
N ARG A 101 -7.54 10.94 -9.01
CA ARG A 101 -6.75 11.75 -9.95
C ARG A 101 -5.86 12.74 -9.20
N GLU A 102 -6.40 13.42 -8.20
CA GLU A 102 -5.61 14.33 -7.35
C GLU A 102 -4.51 13.55 -6.62
N TYR A 103 -4.84 12.39 -6.06
CA TYR A 103 -3.89 11.52 -5.40
C TYR A 103 -2.78 11.06 -6.36
N ALA A 104 -3.11 10.52 -7.52
CA ALA A 104 -2.12 10.08 -8.51
C ALA A 104 -1.20 11.23 -8.98
N ARG A 105 -1.74 12.44 -9.13
CA ARG A 105 -0.97 13.63 -9.47
C ARG A 105 -0.03 14.08 -8.34
N SER A 106 -0.43 13.89 -7.08
CA SER A 106 0.43 14.23 -5.93
C SER A 106 1.67 13.34 -5.81
N MET A 107 1.65 12.16 -6.40
CA MET A 107 2.79 11.23 -6.47
C MET A 107 3.86 11.66 -7.49
N ARG A 108 3.47 12.46 -8.49
CA ARG A 108 4.27 12.76 -9.70
C ARG A 108 4.74 14.20 -9.75
N TYR A 109 5.92 14.41 -10.29
CA TYR A 109 6.44 15.75 -10.57
C TYR A 109 5.76 16.41 -11.78
N PRO A 110 5.74 17.75 -11.86
CA PRO A 110 5.35 18.46 -13.09
C PRO A 110 6.18 18.01 -14.30
N PRO A 111 5.60 17.99 -15.52
CA PRO A 111 4.24 18.42 -15.87
C PRO A 111 3.15 17.37 -15.64
N ARG A 112 3.52 16.11 -15.28
CA ARG A 112 2.57 15.00 -15.13
C ARG A 112 1.78 15.04 -13.81
N GLY A 113 2.28 15.77 -12.82
CA GLY A 113 1.67 15.87 -11.51
C GLY A 113 1.88 17.21 -10.82
N THR A 114 1.71 17.18 -9.50
CA THR A 114 1.75 18.37 -8.63
C THR A 114 2.71 18.21 -7.44
N ARG A 115 3.50 17.11 -7.41
CA ARG A 115 4.47 16.87 -6.33
C ARG A 115 5.46 18.02 -6.27
N GLY A 116 5.53 18.70 -5.11
CA GLY A 116 6.55 19.71 -4.86
C GLY A 116 7.95 19.10 -4.73
N MET A 117 8.97 19.90 -4.97
CA MET A 117 10.36 19.50 -4.93
C MET A 117 11.14 20.36 -3.94
N THR A 118 12.12 19.74 -3.28
CA THR A 118 13.20 20.43 -2.56
C THR A 118 14.54 19.92 -3.07
N GLY A 119 15.61 20.70 -2.88
CA GLY A 119 16.94 20.30 -3.37
C GLY A 119 17.63 19.23 -2.52
N ILE A 120 17.26 19.12 -1.24
CA ILE A 120 17.91 18.19 -0.30
C ILE A 120 16.85 17.39 0.43
N PHE A 121 16.73 16.09 0.13
CA PHE A 121 15.82 15.16 0.79
C PHE A 121 16.34 13.71 0.71
N ARG A 122 15.93 12.89 1.66
CA ARG A 122 16.49 11.56 1.88
C ARG A 122 16.32 10.61 0.69
N ALA A 123 15.15 10.61 0.04
CA ALA A 123 14.88 9.70 -1.08
C ALA A 123 15.83 9.88 -2.28
N ALA A 124 16.43 11.06 -2.42
CA ALA A 124 17.43 11.39 -3.44
C ALA A 124 18.87 11.40 -2.88
N ASP A 125 19.12 10.61 -1.83
CA ASP A 125 20.41 10.55 -1.12
C ASP A 125 20.96 11.97 -0.82
N TYR A 126 20.10 12.82 -0.24
CA TYR A 126 20.41 14.21 0.10
C TYR A 126 21.00 15.01 -1.08
N ASN A 127 20.47 14.81 -2.26
CA ASN A 127 20.84 15.39 -3.55
C ASN A 127 22.03 14.73 -4.28
N ASN A 128 22.63 13.67 -3.74
CA ASN A 128 23.69 12.94 -4.42
C ASN A 128 23.15 12.16 -5.63
N ASP A 129 21.88 11.74 -5.61
CA ASP A 129 21.24 10.94 -6.67
C ASP A 129 19.93 11.55 -7.21
N PHE A 130 19.77 12.87 -7.12
CA PHE A 130 18.54 13.55 -7.51
C PHE A 130 18.12 13.29 -8.95
N GLN A 131 19.04 13.32 -9.91
CA GLN A 131 18.71 13.17 -11.33
C GLN A 131 18.15 11.79 -11.63
N ASN A 132 18.74 10.73 -11.07
CA ASN A 132 18.24 9.37 -11.24
C ASN A 132 16.91 9.19 -10.53
N TYR A 133 16.80 9.67 -9.28
CA TYR A 133 15.53 9.62 -8.54
C TYR A 133 14.39 10.29 -9.32
N TYR A 134 14.62 11.51 -9.81
CA TYR A 134 13.62 12.25 -10.58
C TYR A 134 13.20 11.52 -11.86
N ALA A 135 14.17 10.97 -12.60
CA ALA A 135 13.91 10.25 -13.84
C ALA A 135 13.13 8.95 -13.65
N GLU A 136 13.35 8.26 -12.52
CA GLU A 136 12.77 6.94 -12.25
C GLU A 136 11.52 6.98 -11.40
N ALA A 137 11.23 8.07 -10.67
CA ALA A 137 10.16 8.15 -9.68
C ALA A 137 8.79 7.69 -10.22
N ASP A 138 8.38 8.13 -11.39
CA ASP A 138 7.10 7.76 -11.99
C ASP A 138 7.00 6.26 -12.34
N ALA A 139 8.12 5.64 -12.69
CA ALA A 139 8.18 4.24 -13.09
C ALA A 139 8.25 3.29 -11.89
N THR A 140 8.86 3.73 -10.77
CA THR A 140 9.20 2.88 -9.63
C THR A 140 8.26 3.04 -8.44
N LEU A 141 7.79 4.26 -8.15
CA LEU A 141 6.90 4.53 -7.01
C LEU A 141 5.53 3.89 -7.21
N LEU A 142 5.08 3.09 -6.23
CA LEU A 142 3.79 2.43 -6.25
C LEU A 142 2.69 3.37 -5.73
N CYS A 143 1.68 3.63 -6.56
CA CYS A 143 0.50 4.41 -6.21
C CYS A 143 -0.68 3.46 -5.97
N ALA A 144 -1.01 3.20 -4.70
CA ALA A 144 -2.03 2.25 -4.30
C ALA A 144 -3.25 2.97 -3.71
N ALA A 145 -4.44 2.71 -4.26
CA ALA A 145 -5.71 3.23 -3.78
C ALA A 145 -6.46 2.16 -2.97
N GLN A 146 -6.81 2.45 -1.72
CA GLN A 146 -7.60 1.53 -0.90
C GLN A 146 -9.09 1.79 -1.12
N ILE A 147 -9.80 0.72 -1.52
CA ILE A 147 -11.24 0.70 -1.77
C ILE A 147 -11.89 -0.03 -0.60
N GLU A 148 -12.62 0.72 0.23
CA GLU A 148 -13.08 0.22 1.53
C GLU A 148 -14.42 0.81 1.98
N SER A 149 -15.16 1.42 1.04
CA SER A 149 -16.53 1.89 1.26
C SER A 149 -17.42 1.48 0.09
N ALA A 150 -18.75 1.42 0.31
CA ALA A 150 -19.74 1.16 -0.72
C ALA A 150 -19.60 2.15 -1.89
N LYS A 151 -19.39 3.42 -1.58
CA LYS A 151 -19.17 4.48 -2.58
C LYS A 151 -17.88 4.25 -3.40
N GLY A 152 -16.79 3.81 -2.76
CA GLY A 152 -15.57 3.42 -3.46
C GLY A 152 -15.81 2.25 -4.41
N VAL A 153 -16.59 1.24 -3.98
CA VAL A 153 -16.99 0.11 -4.81
C VAL A 153 -17.87 0.55 -5.98
N GLU A 154 -18.83 1.44 -5.75
CA GLU A 154 -19.68 1.99 -6.83
C GLU A 154 -18.86 2.69 -7.92
N ASN A 155 -17.83 3.40 -7.55
CA ASN A 155 -16.97 4.19 -8.43
C ASN A 155 -15.70 3.44 -8.89
N VAL A 156 -15.53 2.16 -8.55
CA VAL A 156 -14.24 1.45 -8.71
C VAL A 156 -13.73 1.44 -10.15
N ASP A 157 -14.61 1.34 -11.13
CA ASP A 157 -14.24 1.36 -12.55
C ASP A 157 -13.65 2.71 -12.96
N ALA A 158 -14.27 3.79 -12.52
CA ALA A 158 -13.80 5.14 -12.79
C ALA A 158 -12.48 5.43 -12.02
N ILE A 159 -12.36 4.98 -10.76
CA ILE A 159 -11.13 5.08 -9.97
C ILE A 159 -10.00 4.30 -10.64
N ALA A 160 -10.25 3.06 -11.03
CA ALA A 160 -9.26 2.21 -11.68
C ALA A 160 -8.81 2.74 -13.04
N SER A 161 -9.66 3.48 -13.77
CA SER A 161 -9.31 4.08 -15.05
C SER A 161 -8.36 5.28 -14.95
N VAL A 162 -8.14 5.81 -13.75
CA VAL A 162 -7.25 6.97 -13.53
C VAL A 162 -5.81 6.59 -13.86
N ASP A 163 -5.18 7.42 -14.72
CA ASP A 163 -3.75 7.27 -15.00
C ASP A 163 -2.94 7.58 -13.74
N GLY A 164 -2.04 6.65 -13.40
CA GLY A 164 -1.17 6.75 -12.23
C GLY A 164 -1.63 5.96 -11.02
N ILE A 165 -2.85 5.48 -10.96
CA ILE A 165 -3.20 4.42 -10.01
C ILE A 165 -2.61 3.11 -10.52
N ASP A 166 -1.77 2.46 -9.73
CA ASP A 166 -1.12 1.19 -10.07
C ASP A 166 -1.84 -0.01 -9.46
N LEU A 167 -2.37 0.14 -8.23
CA LEU A 167 -2.91 -0.95 -7.42
C LEU A 167 -4.22 -0.53 -6.75
N LEU A 168 -5.20 -1.43 -6.77
CA LEU A 168 -6.39 -1.34 -5.93
C LEU A 168 -6.24 -2.27 -4.74
N PHE A 169 -6.31 -1.72 -3.53
CA PHE A 169 -6.22 -2.48 -2.28
C PHE A 169 -7.61 -2.62 -1.66
N ILE A 170 -8.04 -3.83 -1.35
CA ILE A 170 -9.36 -4.09 -0.77
C ILE A 170 -9.26 -4.01 0.75
N GLY A 171 -9.92 -3.01 1.34
CA GLY A 171 -10.00 -2.81 2.79
C GLY A 171 -11.23 -3.48 3.39
N HIS A 172 -11.16 -4.81 3.62
CA HIS A 172 -12.31 -5.61 4.05
C HIS A 172 -12.91 -5.18 5.40
N SER A 173 -12.10 -4.68 6.33
CA SER A 173 -12.57 -4.30 7.66
C SER A 173 -13.55 -3.14 7.58
N ASP A 174 -13.13 -2.02 6.99
CA ASP A 174 -13.93 -0.82 6.85
C ASP A 174 -15.10 -1.07 5.90
N LEU A 175 -14.88 -1.80 4.80
CA LEU A 175 -15.94 -2.21 3.90
C LEU A 175 -17.04 -2.99 4.62
N SER A 176 -16.67 -3.90 5.57
CA SER A 176 -17.66 -4.66 6.33
C SER A 176 -18.43 -3.79 7.32
N ILE A 177 -17.82 -2.74 7.85
CA ILE A 177 -18.49 -1.75 8.71
C ILE A 177 -19.48 -0.93 7.88
N ASP A 178 -19.03 -0.41 6.74
CA ASP A 178 -19.85 0.43 5.86
C ASP A 178 -21.09 -0.31 5.32
N TYR A 179 -20.95 -1.61 5.02
CA TYR A 179 -22.07 -2.48 4.66
C TYR A 179 -22.90 -2.98 5.87
N GLY A 180 -22.57 -2.60 7.12
CA GLY A 180 -23.28 -3.02 8.32
C GLY A 180 -23.17 -4.53 8.63
N CYS A 181 -22.07 -5.18 8.24
CA CYS A 181 -21.81 -6.60 8.47
C CYS A 181 -20.40 -6.84 9.05
N TYR A 182 -20.06 -6.10 10.10
CA TYR A 182 -18.72 -6.09 10.70
C TYR A 182 -18.13 -7.50 10.89
N LYS A 183 -16.94 -7.72 10.31
CA LYS A 183 -16.19 -8.99 10.30
C LYS A 183 -16.92 -10.19 9.68
N GLN A 184 -18.06 -10.01 9.04
CA GLN A 184 -18.75 -11.06 8.32
C GLN A 184 -18.25 -11.10 6.85
N PHE A 185 -17.00 -11.47 6.65
CA PHE A 185 -16.34 -11.45 5.34
C PHE A 185 -16.94 -12.42 4.31
N SER A 186 -17.81 -13.33 4.74
CA SER A 186 -18.62 -14.22 3.88
C SER A 186 -19.98 -13.64 3.53
N ASP A 187 -20.34 -12.46 4.01
CA ASP A 187 -21.58 -11.78 3.63
C ASP A 187 -21.61 -11.60 2.10
N PRO A 188 -22.73 -11.94 1.43
CA PRO A 188 -22.84 -11.83 -0.04
C PRO A 188 -22.48 -10.43 -0.57
N ARG A 189 -22.74 -9.37 0.18
CA ARG A 189 -22.42 -7.99 -0.21
C ARG A 189 -20.91 -7.76 -0.26
N ILE A 190 -20.16 -8.33 0.70
CA ILE A 190 -18.68 -8.24 0.74
C ILE A 190 -18.08 -9.04 -0.41
N ILE A 191 -18.58 -10.26 -0.65
CA ILE A 191 -18.12 -11.11 -1.75
C ILE A 191 -18.37 -10.42 -3.10
N GLU A 192 -19.53 -9.78 -3.28
CA GLU A 192 -19.85 -9.07 -4.52
C GLU A 192 -19.00 -7.82 -4.70
N ALA A 193 -18.76 -7.05 -3.63
CA ALA A 193 -17.86 -5.90 -3.65
C ALA A 193 -16.42 -6.32 -4.01
N GLU A 194 -15.91 -7.37 -3.39
CA GLU A 194 -14.59 -7.94 -3.70
C GLU A 194 -14.50 -8.35 -5.18
N ARG A 195 -15.50 -9.11 -5.68
CA ARG A 195 -15.56 -9.53 -7.07
C ARG A 195 -15.55 -8.34 -8.03
N ARG A 196 -16.30 -7.28 -7.73
CA ARG A 196 -16.38 -6.07 -8.54
C ARG A 196 -15.05 -5.33 -8.58
N ILE A 197 -14.36 -5.17 -7.44
CA ILE A 197 -13.03 -4.54 -7.38
C ILE A 197 -12.02 -5.35 -8.19
N ILE A 198 -11.98 -6.67 -8.00
CA ILE A 198 -11.07 -7.57 -8.73
C ILE A 198 -11.34 -7.49 -10.24
N ALA A 199 -12.60 -7.51 -10.66
CA ALA A 199 -12.98 -7.43 -12.08
C ALA A 199 -12.54 -6.08 -12.70
N ALA A 200 -12.75 -4.97 -12.01
CA ALA A 200 -12.31 -3.64 -12.45
C ALA A 200 -10.78 -3.57 -12.60
N ALA A 201 -10.05 -4.06 -11.59
CA ALA A 201 -8.59 -4.09 -11.61
C ALA A 201 -8.06 -4.93 -12.79
N LYS A 202 -8.55 -6.13 -12.98
CA LYS A 202 -8.16 -7.02 -14.10
C LYS A 202 -8.41 -6.37 -15.45
N ARG A 203 -9.60 -5.81 -15.65
CA ARG A 203 -9.99 -5.19 -16.92
C ARG A 203 -9.10 -4.01 -17.29
N LEU A 204 -8.65 -3.25 -16.27
CA LEU A 204 -7.87 -2.03 -16.46
C LEU A 204 -6.35 -2.23 -16.19
N GLY A 205 -5.91 -3.49 -16.05
CA GLY A 205 -4.51 -3.84 -15.89
C GLY A 205 -3.88 -3.32 -14.59
N LYS A 206 -4.70 -3.21 -13.51
CA LYS A 206 -4.22 -2.79 -12.19
C LYS A 206 -3.84 -3.99 -11.33
N PHE A 207 -2.87 -3.81 -10.45
CA PHE A 207 -2.55 -4.79 -9.42
C PHE A 207 -3.67 -4.86 -8.36
N ILE A 208 -3.77 -5.98 -7.67
CA ILE A 208 -4.80 -6.23 -6.67
C ILE A 208 -4.16 -6.59 -5.36
N GLY A 209 -4.46 -5.82 -4.33
CA GLY A 209 -3.94 -6.00 -2.97
C GLY A 209 -5.04 -6.30 -1.96
N MET A 210 -4.72 -7.11 -0.95
CA MET A 210 -5.56 -7.31 0.25
C MET A 210 -4.79 -7.96 1.39
N VAL A 211 -5.40 -7.97 2.57
CA VAL A 211 -4.91 -8.73 3.73
C VAL A 211 -5.44 -10.15 3.67
N LEU A 212 -4.58 -11.12 4.00
CA LEU A 212 -4.95 -12.54 4.09
C LEU A 212 -6.03 -12.72 5.17
N ARG A 213 -7.19 -13.22 4.76
CA ARG A 213 -8.31 -13.48 5.66
C ARG A 213 -8.13 -14.82 6.38
N PRO A 214 -8.68 -14.96 7.61
CA PRO A 214 -8.78 -16.29 8.24
C PRO A 214 -9.46 -17.29 7.30
N ASN A 215 -8.97 -18.50 7.28
CA ASN A 215 -9.50 -19.64 6.49
C ASN A 215 -9.30 -19.55 4.96
N MET A 216 -8.47 -18.63 4.47
CA MET A 216 -8.01 -18.63 3.08
C MET A 216 -6.50 -18.77 3.03
N ASN A 217 -5.99 -19.47 2.04
CA ASN A 217 -4.55 -19.62 1.79
C ASN A 217 -4.08 -18.75 0.61
N MET A 218 -2.77 -18.68 0.42
CA MET A 218 -2.17 -17.87 -0.65
C MET A 218 -2.63 -18.28 -2.05
N ASP A 219 -2.77 -19.58 -2.31
CA ASP A 219 -3.10 -20.09 -3.65
C ASP A 219 -4.52 -19.68 -4.04
N GLU A 220 -5.45 -19.63 -3.09
CA GLU A 220 -6.81 -19.13 -3.31
C GLU A 220 -6.80 -17.65 -3.70
N TYR A 221 -5.97 -16.82 -3.05
CA TYR A 221 -5.82 -15.40 -3.42
C TYR A 221 -5.21 -15.24 -4.81
N VAL A 222 -4.16 -16.00 -5.11
CA VAL A 222 -3.53 -15.99 -6.43
C VAL A 222 -4.51 -16.43 -7.52
N ALA A 223 -5.33 -17.45 -7.26
CA ALA A 223 -6.38 -17.88 -8.18
C ALA A 223 -7.43 -16.80 -8.45
N LEU A 224 -7.74 -15.98 -7.45
CA LEU A 224 -8.59 -14.79 -7.61
C LEU A 224 -7.89 -13.67 -8.41
N GLY A 225 -6.58 -13.75 -8.61
CA GLY A 225 -5.77 -12.75 -9.31
C GLY A 225 -5.17 -11.70 -8.40
N VAL A 226 -5.22 -11.91 -7.08
CA VAL A 226 -4.55 -11.05 -6.10
C VAL A 226 -3.05 -11.27 -6.20
N ASN A 227 -2.29 -10.20 -6.31
CA ASN A 227 -0.83 -10.27 -6.48
C ASN A 227 -0.05 -9.44 -5.46
N PHE A 228 -0.71 -8.68 -4.59
CA PHE A 228 -0.11 -7.93 -3.48
C PHE A 228 -0.78 -8.39 -2.17
N ILE A 229 -0.15 -9.34 -1.46
CA ILE A 229 -0.79 -10.03 -0.34
C ILE A 229 -0.11 -9.68 0.98
N CYS A 230 -0.86 -9.03 1.88
CA CYS A 230 -0.46 -8.81 3.26
C CYS A 230 -0.85 -10.02 4.10
N ILE A 231 0.12 -10.67 4.75
CA ILE A 231 -0.13 -11.86 5.58
C ILE A 231 -0.68 -11.54 6.97
N GLY A 232 -0.78 -10.27 7.33
CA GLY A 232 -1.26 -9.78 8.62
C GLY A 232 -0.50 -8.56 9.09
N THR A 233 -0.49 -8.34 10.40
CA THR A 233 0.23 -7.23 11.03
C THR A 233 1.33 -7.75 11.97
N ASP A 234 2.38 -6.95 12.18
CA ASP A 234 3.46 -7.26 13.13
C ASP A 234 2.92 -7.50 14.54
N LEU A 235 1.99 -6.67 15.02
CA LEU A 235 1.37 -6.83 16.35
C LEU A 235 0.61 -8.15 16.47
N ALA A 236 -0.16 -8.56 15.46
CA ALA A 236 -0.88 -9.83 15.48
C ALA A 236 0.06 -11.03 15.47
N ILE A 237 1.16 -10.95 14.72
CA ILE A 237 2.20 -12.00 14.67
C ILE A 237 2.87 -12.13 16.04
N ILE A 238 3.26 -11.01 16.66
CA ILE A 238 3.88 -10.96 17.99
C ILE A 238 2.92 -11.48 19.06
N GLN A 239 1.67 -11.04 19.04
CA GLN A 239 0.64 -11.51 19.98
C GLN A 239 0.48 -13.03 19.92
N LYS A 240 0.41 -13.58 18.70
CA LYS A 240 0.31 -15.03 18.49
C LYS A 240 1.57 -15.77 18.98
N ALA A 241 2.76 -15.20 18.75
CA ALA A 241 4.01 -15.77 19.24
C ALA A 241 4.05 -15.82 20.77
N PHE A 242 3.64 -14.75 21.46
CA PHE A 242 3.54 -14.74 22.92
C PHE A 242 2.52 -15.76 23.44
N ALA A 243 1.34 -15.84 22.83
CA ALA A 243 0.32 -16.81 23.24
C ALA A 243 0.80 -18.27 23.09
N ASN A 244 1.61 -18.55 22.06
CA ASN A 244 2.15 -19.90 21.81
C ASN A 244 3.37 -20.24 22.71
N SER A 245 3.91 -19.28 23.46
CA SER A 245 5.05 -19.49 24.37
C SER A 245 4.65 -19.84 25.80
N LEU A 246 3.34 -19.80 26.12
CA LEU A 246 2.76 -20.16 27.43
C LEU A 246 2.27 -21.60 27.44
#